data_c80898ebfa8d664dc62b648c11029171
#
_entry.id   c80898ebfa8d664dc62b648c11029171
#
_cell.length_a   1.000
_cell.length_b   1.000
_cell.length_c   1.000
_cell.angle_alpha   90.00
_cell.angle_beta   90.00
_cell.angle_gamma   90.00
#
_symmetry.space_group_name_H-M   'P 1'
#
loop_
_entity.id
_entity.type
_entity.pdbx_description
1 polymer ?
#
loop_
_entity_poly.entity_id
_entity_poly.type
_entity_poly.pdbx_seq_one_letter_code
_entity_poly.pdbx_strand_id
1 'polypeptide(L)'
;MKTKLSRRSALQQITGGAAALAAASSLSHRLIAADEATGAKLKGRINHSVCKWCYEKIPLEEFCQAARGIGLQSVELLLVKDFPTLKKYGLACAMVSGVPGGINSGLNRLENHDKIVKFFEETTPIVAEYGYPNIICFSGNRASMSDEQGLENCAIGLKRVAPIAEKYKVTVCMELLNSKVNHKDYQCDYSKWGVALCQRVGSERFKLLYDIYHMQIMEGDICATIKANHQYFAHYHTGGVPGRNEIDDTQELNYALIMKTIVETGFKGFVAQEFIPKRPDPLASLKQGVGICDV
;
A
#
# COMPACT_ATOMS: atom_id res chain seq x y z
N MET A 1 55.90 -2.45 -17.62
CA MET A 1 55.38 -1.86 -18.86
C MET A 1 53.93 -1.45 -18.64
N LYS A 2 53.65 -0.12 -18.62
CA LYS A 2 52.31 0.43 -18.48
C LYS A 2 51.77 0.72 -19.89
N THR A 3 50.80 -0.04 -20.36
CA THR A 3 50.13 0.20 -21.65
C THR A 3 49.18 1.40 -21.51
N LYS A 4 49.48 2.49 -22.21
CA LYS A 4 48.59 3.67 -22.29
C LYS A 4 47.44 3.34 -23.24
N LEU A 5 46.21 3.34 -22.74
CA LEU A 5 45.01 3.28 -23.56
C LEU A 5 44.89 4.52 -24.44
N SER A 6 44.63 4.35 -25.74
CA SER A 6 44.50 5.46 -26.67
C SER A 6 43.19 6.21 -26.48
N ARG A 7 43.18 7.55 -26.75
CA ARG A 7 41.97 8.40 -26.67
C ARG A 7 40.78 7.88 -27.51
N ARG A 8 41.08 7.10 -28.55
CA ARG A 8 40.08 6.51 -29.43
C ARG A 8 39.30 5.36 -28.75
N SER A 9 39.97 4.56 -27.93
CA SER A 9 39.33 3.46 -27.15
C SER A 9 38.47 3.99 -26.02
N ALA A 10 38.80 5.14 -25.41
CA ALA A 10 37.98 5.76 -24.36
C ALA A 10 36.67 6.36 -24.93
N LEU A 11 36.72 6.93 -26.13
CA LEU A 11 35.55 7.48 -26.82
C LEU A 11 34.56 6.37 -27.27
N GLN A 12 35.06 5.21 -27.70
CA GLN A 12 34.20 4.10 -28.07
C GLN A 12 33.48 3.44 -26.88
N GLN A 13 34.05 3.46 -25.67
CA GLN A 13 33.39 2.98 -24.46
C GLN A 13 32.33 3.95 -23.95
N ILE A 14 32.49 5.27 -24.13
CA ILE A 14 31.50 6.27 -23.72
C ILE A 14 30.28 6.25 -24.66
N THR A 15 30.49 6.07 -25.97
CA THR A 15 29.38 6.00 -26.94
C THR A 15 28.57 4.68 -26.83
N GLY A 16 29.21 3.56 -26.47
CA GLY A 16 28.54 2.28 -26.26
C GLY A 16 27.64 2.27 -25.02
N GLY A 17 28.03 2.94 -23.93
CA GLY A 17 27.26 3.04 -22.69
C GLY A 17 26.01 3.91 -22.83
N ALA A 18 26.10 5.03 -23.53
CA ALA A 18 24.97 5.94 -23.75
C ALA A 18 23.93 5.35 -24.71
N ALA A 19 24.38 4.59 -25.73
CA ALA A 19 23.48 3.91 -26.66
C ALA A 19 22.72 2.73 -25.99
N ALA A 20 23.34 2.03 -25.05
CA ALA A 20 22.70 0.94 -24.32
C ALA A 20 21.63 1.44 -23.33
N LEU A 21 21.88 2.56 -22.65
CA LEU A 21 20.90 3.21 -21.76
C LEU A 21 19.71 3.81 -22.53
N ALA A 22 19.96 4.42 -23.69
CA ALA A 22 18.89 4.94 -24.56
C ALA A 22 18.09 3.81 -25.22
N ALA A 23 18.70 2.68 -25.53
CA ALA A 23 18.01 1.51 -26.08
C ALA A 23 17.14 0.81 -25.03
N ALA A 24 17.58 0.73 -23.76
CA ALA A 24 16.79 0.15 -22.69
C ALA A 24 15.56 1.02 -22.35
N SER A 25 15.72 2.35 -22.30
CA SER A 25 14.59 3.26 -22.08
C SER A 25 13.60 3.27 -23.26
N SER A 26 14.08 3.16 -24.50
CA SER A 26 13.21 3.11 -25.68
C SER A 26 12.50 1.76 -25.83
N LEU A 27 13.06 0.65 -25.30
CA LEU A 27 12.42 -0.66 -25.32
C LEU A 27 11.29 -0.73 -24.31
N SER A 28 11.48 -0.19 -23.08
CA SER A 28 10.40 -0.09 -22.08
C SER A 28 9.26 0.82 -22.55
N HIS A 29 9.54 1.95 -23.19
CA HIS A 29 8.51 2.81 -23.78
C HIS A 29 7.78 2.16 -24.96
N ARG A 30 8.46 1.34 -25.78
CA ARG A 30 7.83 0.59 -26.87
C ARG A 30 6.98 -0.57 -26.39
N LEU A 31 7.38 -1.26 -25.32
CA LEU A 31 6.58 -2.32 -24.71
C LEU A 31 5.31 -1.75 -24.05
N ILE A 32 5.40 -0.60 -23.37
CA ILE A 32 4.23 0.10 -22.80
C ILE A 32 3.30 0.58 -23.93
N ALA A 33 3.83 1.20 -24.98
CA ALA A 33 3.03 1.70 -26.10
C ALA A 33 2.42 0.60 -26.98
N ALA A 34 3.10 -0.55 -27.14
CA ALA A 34 2.56 -1.68 -27.88
C ALA A 34 1.45 -2.43 -27.14
N ASP A 35 1.48 -2.40 -25.80
CA ASP A 35 0.50 -3.07 -24.95
C ASP A 35 -0.75 -2.20 -24.68
N GLU A 36 -0.68 -0.85 -24.86
CA GLU A 36 -1.87 0.00 -24.91
C GLU A 36 -2.84 -0.40 -26.06
N ALA A 37 -2.32 -1.01 -27.11
CA ALA A 37 -3.12 -1.51 -28.25
C ALA A 37 -3.70 -2.93 -28.03
N THR A 38 -3.20 -3.73 -27.07
CA THR A 38 -3.57 -5.14 -26.89
C THR A 38 -3.72 -5.57 -25.42
N GLY A 39 -3.67 -4.64 -24.46
CA GLY A 39 -3.76 -4.95 -23.04
C GLY A 39 -5.04 -5.73 -22.72
N ALA A 40 -4.90 -6.94 -22.18
CA ALA A 40 -6.04 -7.71 -21.70
C ALA A 40 -6.82 -6.85 -20.70
N LYS A 41 -8.07 -6.54 -21.03
CA LYS A 41 -8.94 -5.75 -20.15
C LYS A 41 -9.11 -6.48 -18.83
N LEU A 42 -8.73 -5.83 -17.73
CA LEU A 42 -8.93 -6.36 -16.38
C LEU A 42 -10.42 -6.69 -16.15
N LYS A 43 -10.70 -7.73 -15.38
CA LYS A 43 -12.06 -8.25 -15.13
C LYS A 43 -12.95 -7.27 -14.36
N GLY A 44 -12.34 -6.31 -13.65
CA GLY A 44 -13.05 -5.24 -12.93
C GLY A 44 -13.77 -5.69 -11.66
N ARG A 45 -13.43 -6.87 -11.12
CA ARG A 45 -13.97 -7.37 -9.86
C ARG A 45 -13.17 -6.88 -8.65
N ILE A 46 -11.91 -6.53 -8.87
CA ILE A 46 -10.98 -5.91 -7.91
C ILE A 46 -10.63 -4.50 -8.37
N ASN A 47 -10.70 -3.52 -7.48
CA ASN A 47 -10.12 -2.20 -7.70
C ASN A 47 -8.64 -2.26 -7.33
N HIS A 48 -7.77 -2.25 -8.34
CA HIS A 48 -6.34 -2.39 -8.16
C HIS A 48 -5.67 -1.07 -7.78
N SER A 49 -4.80 -1.12 -6.78
CA SER A 49 -3.94 -0.03 -6.33
C SER A 49 -2.49 -0.49 -6.19
N VAL A 50 -1.57 0.44 -5.94
CA VAL A 50 -0.16 0.15 -5.66
C VAL A 50 0.44 1.17 -4.70
N CYS A 51 1.26 0.71 -3.76
CA CYS A 51 2.01 1.56 -2.84
C CYS A 51 3.24 2.16 -3.51
N LYS A 52 3.32 3.49 -3.57
CA LYS A 52 4.39 4.23 -4.26
C LYS A 52 5.77 3.95 -3.68
N TRP A 53 5.88 3.76 -2.37
CA TRP A 53 7.17 3.58 -1.70
C TRP A 53 7.94 2.33 -2.17
N CYS A 54 7.26 1.28 -2.64
CA CYS A 54 7.91 0.10 -3.21
C CYS A 54 8.66 0.40 -4.53
N TYR A 55 8.40 1.56 -5.13
CA TYR A 55 8.91 2.02 -6.42
C TYR A 55 9.56 3.41 -6.32
N GLU A 56 10.29 3.69 -5.24
CA GLU A 56 10.87 5.01 -4.94
C GLU A 56 11.74 5.57 -6.06
N LYS A 57 12.47 4.70 -6.76
CA LYS A 57 13.38 5.08 -7.85
C LYS A 57 12.67 5.62 -9.10
N ILE A 58 11.37 5.42 -9.24
CA ILE A 58 10.59 5.89 -10.40
C ILE A 58 9.92 7.21 -9.99
N PRO A 59 10.13 8.32 -10.73
CA PRO A 59 9.44 9.57 -10.46
C PRO A 59 7.92 9.40 -10.44
N LEU A 60 7.21 10.18 -9.59
CA LEU A 60 5.78 9.98 -9.39
C LEU A 60 4.96 10.11 -10.68
N GLU A 61 5.24 11.09 -11.54
CA GLU A 61 4.51 11.26 -12.80
C GLU A 61 4.69 10.07 -13.75
N GLU A 62 5.93 9.61 -13.91
CA GLU A 62 6.25 8.43 -14.72
C GLU A 62 5.56 7.18 -14.16
N PHE A 63 5.58 7.02 -12.83
CA PHE A 63 4.91 5.91 -12.16
C PHE A 63 3.39 5.94 -12.34
N CYS A 64 2.75 7.12 -12.24
CA CYS A 64 1.33 7.28 -12.48
C CYS A 64 0.95 6.91 -13.92
N GLN A 65 1.75 7.31 -14.90
CA GLN A 65 1.53 6.94 -16.30
C GLN A 65 1.60 5.42 -16.49
N ALA A 66 2.63 4.77 -15.94
CA ALA A 66 2.79 3.32 -15.98
C ALA A 66 1.63 2.58 -15.28
N ALA A 67 1.25 3.04 -14.08
CA ALA A 67 0.12 2.49 -13.32
C ALA A 67 -1.19 2.53 -14.13
N ARG A 68 -1.49 3.66 -14.80
CA ARG A 68 -2.64 3.75 -15.71
C ARG A 68 -2.55 2.78 -16.88
N GLY A 69 -1.37 2.66 -17.50
CA GLY A 69 -1.15 1.70 -18.61
C GLY A 69 -1.35 0.24 -18.20
N ILE A 70 -1.03 -0.12 -16.95
CA ILE A 70 -1.29 -1.45 -16.38
C ILE A 70 -2.78 -1.67 -16.05
N GLY A 71 -3.56 -0.59 -15.88
CA GLY A 71 -4.99 -0.65 -15.55
C GLY A 71 -5.32 -0.40 -14.07
N LEU A 72 -4.36 0.08 -13.26
CA LEU A 72 -4.62 0.45 -11.87
C LEU A 72 -5.52 1.70 -11.81
N GLN A 73 -6.33 1.76 -10.76
CA GLN A 73 -7.20 2.90 -10.46
C GLN A 73 -6.61 3.83 -9.38
N SER A 74 -5.56 3.39 -8.68
CA SER A 74 -4.97 4.12 -7.55
C SER A 74 -3.47 3.90 -7.44
N VAL A 75 -2.77 4.95 -7.00
CA VAL A 75 -1.41 4.92 -6.45
C VAL A 75 -1.50 5.52 -5.04
N GLU A 76 -1.00 4.83 -4.04
CA GLU A 76 -1.28 5.18 -2.66
C GLU A 76 -0.07 5.30 -1.74
N LEU A 77 -0.34 5.54 -0.46
CA LEU A 77 0.60 5.93 0.59
C LEU A 77 1.34 7.22 0.23
N LEU A 78 0.59 8.16 -0.35
CA LEU A 78 1.02 9.48 -0.77
C LEU A 78 0.48 10.56 0.17
N LEU A 79 1.08 11.74 0.09
CA LEU A 79 0.70 12.93 0.84
C LEU A 79 -0.24 13.82 0.03
N VAL A 80 -0.97 14.71 0.71
CA VAL A 80 -1.88 15.69 0.06
C VAL A 80 -1.21 16.49 -1.07
N LYS A 81 0.06 16.84 -0.93
CA LYS A 81 0.84 17.56 -1.96
C LYS A 81 0.94 16.82 -3.31
N ASP A 82 0.76 15.49 -3.30
CA ASP A 82 0.90 14.63 -4.47
C ASP A 82 -0.44 14.44 -5.23
N PHE A 83 -1.56 14.85 -4.64
CA PHE A 83 -2.90 14.67 -5.20
C PHE A 83 -3.12 15.32 -6.58
N PRO A 84 -2.60 16.54 -6.87
CA PRO A 84 -2.71 17.12 -8.20
C PRO A 84 -2.09 16.23 -9.28
N THR A 85 -0.97 15.55 -8.99
CA THR A 85 -0.34 14.61 -9.91
C THR A 85 -1.25 13.41 -10.17
N LEU A 86 -1.81 12.79 -9.13
CA LEU A 86 -2.75 11.68 -9.29
C LEU A 86 -3.96 12.08 -10.14
N LYS A 87 -4.56 13.24 -9.84
CA LYS A 87 -5.71 13.77 -10.58
C LYS A 87 -5.41 13.97 -12.07
N LYS A 88 -4.20 14.47 -12.40
CA LYS A 88 -3.74 14.64 -13.79
C LYS A 88 -3.80 13.33 -14.59
N TYR A 89 -3.50 12.21 -13.95
CA TYR A 89 -3.51 10.86 -14.57
C TYR A 89 -4.82 10.09 -14.35
N GLY A 90 -5.84 10.71 -13.75
CA GLY A 90 -7.12 10.06 -13.45
C GLY A 90 -6.98 8.90 -12.45
N LEU A 91 -6.05 9.01 -11.50
CA LEU A 91 -5.81 8.06 -10.42
C LEU A 91 -6.34 8.59 -9.09
N ALA A 92 -6.78 7.69 -8.24
CA ALA A 92 -7.08 7.98 -6.83
C ALA A 92 -5.84 7.78 -5.95
N CYS A 93 -5.93 8.24 -4.69
CA CYS A 93 -5.10 7.77 -3.58
C CYS A 93 -6.00 6.94 -2.66
N ALA A 94 -5.94 5.61 -2.80
CA ALA A 94 -6.84 4.73 -2.05
C ALA A 94 -6.53 4.71 -0.55
N MET A 95 -5.29 5.03 -0.17
CA MET A 95 -4.83 5.13 1.21
C MET A 95 -3.88 6.33 1.34
N VAL A 96 -4.32 7.37 2.02
CA VAL A 96 -3.54 8.60 2.24
C VAL A 96 -2.65 8.44 3.45
N SER A 97 -1.38 8.86 3.37
CA SER A 97 -0.40 8.80 4.45
C SER A 97 -0.13 10.16 5.09
N GLY A 98 0.76 10.18 6.08
CA GLY A 98 1.26 11.41 6.71
C GLY A 98 0.86 11.60 8.18
N VAL A 99 0.15 10.63 8.79
CA VAL A 99 -0.23 10.70 10.21
C VAL A 99 1.00 10.86 11.10
N PRO A 100 1.00 11.82 12.05
CA PRO A 100 2.12 12.06 12.94
C PRO A 100 2.47 10.85 13.81
N GLY A 101 3.77 10.62 14.03
CA GLY A 101 4.30 9.51 14.83
C GLY A 101 4.52 8.23 14.04
N GLY A 102 3.81 8.05 12.92
CA GLY A 102 3.97 6.89 12.04
C GLY A 102 3.82 5.55 12.78
N ILE A 103 4.52 4.53 12.30
CA ILE A 103 4.39 3.15 12.79
C ILE A 103 4.81 3.02 14.27
N ASN A 104 5.89 3.70 14.67
CA ASN A 104 6.52 3.43 15.98
C ASN A 104 5.85 4.16 17.15
N SER A 105 5.25 5.33 16.93
CA SER A 105 4.72 6.20 17.99
C SER A 105 3.32 6.71 17.63
N GLY A 106 2.35 5.81 17.62
CA GLY A 106 0.99 6.04 17.14
C GLY A 106 -0.03 6.34 18.23
N LEU A 107 -1.22 5.85 18.03
CA LEU A 107 -2.42 6.09 18.82
C LEU A 107 -2.39 5.48 20.23
N ASN A 108 -1.53 4.50 20.49
CA ASN A 108 -1.38 3.95 21.83
C ASN A 108 -0.67 4.90 22.83
N ARG A 109 -0.20 6.08 22.37
CA ARG A 109 0.41 7.15 23.16
C ARG A 109 -0.55 8.31 23.29
N LEU A 110 -1.04 8.57 24.52
CA LEU A 110 -2.00 9.65 24.80
C LEU A 110 -1.44 11.02 24.42
N GLU A 111 -0.15 11.23 24.62
CA GLU A 111 0.58 12.45 24.27
C GLU A 111 0.62 12.75 22.76
N ASN A 112 0.30 11.75 21.93
CA ASN A 112 0.22 11.92 20.48
C ASN A 112 -1.17 12.37 20.01
N HIS A 113 -2.21 12.20 20.82
CA HIS A 113 -3.59 12.35 20.36
C HIS A 113 -3.87 13.74 19.81
N ASP A 114 -3.43 14.82 20.47
CA ASP A 114 -3.73 16.18 20.00
C ASP A 114 -3.16 16.45 18.60
N LYS A 115 -1.91 16.05 18.35
CA LYS A 115 -1.30 16.23 17.03
C LYS A 115 -1.92 15.32 15.96
N ILE A 116 -2.35 14.11 16.34
CA ILE A 116 -3.04 13.18 15.43
C ILE A 116 -4.43 13.72 15.09
N VAL A 117 -5.21 14.16 16.09
CA VAL A 117 -6.54 14.75 15.85
C VAL A 117 -6.42 15.98 14.94
N LYS A 118 -5.49 16.89 15.22
CA LYS A 118 -5.23 18.06 14.37
C LYS A 118 -4.90 17.67 12.94
N PHE A 119 -4.07 16.66 12.73
CA PHE A 119 -3.79 16.14 11.38
C PHE A 119 -5.07 15.70 10.66
N PHE A 120 -5.97 14.97 11.33
CA PHE A 120 -7.24 14.55 10.72
C PHE A 120 -8.18 15.72 10.47
N GLU A 121 -8.23 16.73 11.34
CA GLU A 121 -9.00 17.97 11.13
C GLU A 121 -8.55 18.72 9.86
N GLU A 122 -7.25 18.79 9.61
CA GLU A 122 -6.65 19.50 8.48
C GLU A 122 -6.69 18.65 7.18
N THR A 123 -6.46 17.34 7.27
CA THR A 123 -6.27 16.45 6.10
C THR A 123 -7.58 15.88 5.57
N THR A 124 -8.50 15.47 6.46
CA THR A 124 -9.72 14.76 6.05
C THR A 124 -10.62 15.56 5.10
N PRO A 125 -10.82 16.90 5.28
CA PRO A 125 -11.56 17.70 4.33
C PRO A 125 -10.98 17.66 2.91
N ILE A 126 -9.65 17.73 2.80
CA ILE A 126 -8.95 17.73 1.50
C ILE A 126 -9.09 16.35 0.85
N VAL A 127 -8.92 15.26 1.61
CA VAL A 127 -9.10 13.88 1.12
C VAL A 127 -10.51 13.67 0.59
N ALA A 128 -11.53 14.20 1.29
CA ALA A 128 -12.92 14.14 0.87
C ALA A 128 -13.19 14.96 -0.40
N GLU A 129 -12.59 16.16 -0.54
CA GLU A 129 -12.72 17.01 -1.74
C GLU A 129 -12.20 16.30 -3.00
N TYR A 130 -11.11 15.52 -2.86
CA TYR A 130 -10.59 14.71 -3.96
C TYR A 130 -11.39 13.42 -4.19
N GLY A 131 -12.33 13.08 -3.30
CA GLY A 131 -13.11 11.84 -3.38
C GLY A 131 -12.30 10.59 -3.01
N TYR A 132 -11.21 10.74 -2.25
CA TYR A 132 -10.38 9.62 -1.84
C TYR A 132 -10.95 8.95 -0.57
N PRO A 133 -10.86 7.60 -0.48
CA PRO A 133 -11.68 6.87 0.50
C PRO A 133 -11.07 6.78 1.91
N ASN A 134 -9.72 6.67 2.04
CA ASN A 134 -9.12 6.25 3.30
C ASN A 134 -7.89 7.09 3.69
N ILE A 135 -7.67 7.18 5.01
CA ILE A 135 -6.43 7.72 5.60
C ILE A 135 -5.87 6.65 6.56
N ILE A 136 -4.59 6.32 6.43
CA ILE A 136 -3.92 5.34 7.28
C ILE A 136 -3.61 5.92 8.66
N CYS A 137 -3.66 5.06 9.68
CA CYS A 137 -3.12 5.34 11.01
C CYS A 137 -2.42 4.11 11.60
N PHE A 138 -1.71 4.29 12.70
CA PHE A 138 -0.92 3.23 13.33
C PHE A 138 -1.15 3.21 14.83
N SER A 139 -1.08 2.00 15.42
CA SER A 139 -1.18 1.83 16.88
C SER A 139 0.03 2.39 17.62
N GLY A 140 1.22 2.20 17.07
CA GLY A 140 2.48 2.41 17.76
C GLY A 140 3.05 1.11 18.35
N ASN A 141 4.30 1.17 18.81
CA ASN A 141 4.96 0.07 19.50
C ASN A 141 4.47 -0.05 20.96
N ARG A 142 4.45 -1.26 21.51
CA ARG A 142 4.02 -1.50 22.90
C ARG A 142 4.90 -0.76 23.92
N ALA A 143 6.22 -0.86 23.81
CA ALA A 143 7.18 -0.36 24.78
C ALA A 143 6.76 -0.74 26.23
N SER A 144 6.55 -2.04 26.44
CA SER A 144 6.09 -2.66 27.69
C SER A 144 4.64 -2.38 28.11
N MET A 145 3.86 -1.67 27.30
CA MET A 145 2.42 -1.47 27.52
C MET A 145 1.66 -2.78 27.26
N SER A 146 0.69 -3.10 28.11
CA SER A 146 -0.18 -4.26 27.85
C SER A 146 -1.07 -4.05 26.63
N ASP A 147 -1.55 -5.14 26.03
CA ASP A 147 -2.45 -5.07 24.87
C ASP A 147 -3.78 -4.39 25.23
N GLU A 148 -4.32 -4.60 26.43
CA GLU A 148 -5.54 -3.92 26.88
C GLU A 148 -5.34 -2.42 27.08
N GLN A 149 -4.22 -2.01 27.67
CA GLN A 149 -3.93 -0.59 27.87
C GLN A 149 -3.72 0.12 26.52
N GLY A 150 -3.01 -0.53 25.58
CA GLY A 150 -2.80 0.02 24.25
C GLY A 150 -4.09 0.13 23.44
N LEU A 151 -4.98 -0.87 23.57
CA LEU A 151 -6.30 -0.84 22.95
C LEU A 151 -7.14 0.31 23.49
N GLU A 152 -7.18 0.50 24.81
CA GLU A 152 -7.93 1.59 25.42
C GLU A 152 -7.36 2.97 24.99
N ASN A 153 -6.05 3.14 25.03
CA ASN A 153 -5.41 4.38 24.59
C ASN A 153 -5.73 4.68 23.12
N CYS A 154 -5.62 3.68 22.21
CA CYS A 154 -6.00 3.84 20.82
C CYS A 154 -7.47 4.21 20.66
N ALA A 155 -8.36 3.58 21.42
CA ALA A 155 -9.79 3.86 21.37
C ALA A 155 -10.12 5.29 21.81
N ILE A 156 -9.46 5.82 22.84
CA ILE A 156 -9.61 7.22 23.30
C ILE A 156 -9.27 8.18 22.15
N GLY A 157 -8.12 8.00 21.50
CA GLY A 157 -7.70 8.86 20.38
C GLY A 157 -8.64 8.73 19.16
N LEU A 158 -9.01 7.50 18.80
CA LEU A 158 -9.89 7.24 17.65
C LEU A 158 -11.32 7.76 17.86
N LYS A 159 -11.86 7.74 19.06
CA LYS A 159 -13.16 8.36 19.36
C LYS A 159 -13.17 9.86 19.17
N ARG A 160 -12.01 10.53 19.26
CA ARG A 160 -11.86 11.96 18.91
C ARG A 160 -11.77 12.18 17.39
N VAL A 161 -11.20 11.23 16.66
CA VAL A 161 -11.06 11.28 15.19
C VAL A 161 -12.35 10.85 14.47
N ALA A 162 -13.09 9.89 15.00
CA ALA A 162 -14.27 9.30 14.36
C ALA A 162 -15.33 10.33 13.91
N PRO A 163 -15.72 11.35 14.71
CA PRO A 163 -16.68 12.37 14.25
C PRO A 163 -16.20 13.17 13.02
N ILE A 164 -14.88 13.38 12.87
CA ILE A 164 -14.28 14.05 11.72
C ILE A 164 -14.42 13.14 10.49
N ALA A 165 -14.04 11.88 10.61
CA ALA A 165 -14.14 10.87 9.58
C ALA A 165 -15.60 10.67 9.10
N GLU A 166 -16.54 10.62 10.02
CA GLU A 166 -17.98 10.51 9.75
C GLU A 166 -18.54 11.71 8.98
N LYS A 167 -18.20 12.94 9.42
CA LYS A 167 -18.61 14.18 8.78
C LYS A 167 -18.21 14.23 7.31
N TYR A 168 -16.98 13.81 7.01
CA TYR A 168 -16.43 13.89 5.65
C TYR A 168 -16.58 12.59 4.86
N LYS A 169 -17.12 11.52 5.45
CA LYS A 169 -17.30 10.18 4.86
C LYS A 169 -15.98 9.55 4.40
N VAL A 170 -14.87 9.88 5.05
CA VAL A 170 -13.55 9.28 4.86
C VAL A 170 -13.34 8.20 5.92
N THR A 171 -12.72 7.08 5.56
CA THR A 171 -12.46 5.98 6.51
C THR A 171 -11.04 6.10 7.05
N VAL A 172 -10.89 6.00 8.37
CA VAL A 172 -9.60 5.88 9.05
C VAL A 172 -9.25 4.40 9.13
N CYS A 173 -8.11 4.01 8.59
CA CYS A 173 -7.68 2.62 8.54
C CYS A 173 -6.43 2.40 9.39
N MET A 174 -6.53 1.57 10.44
CA MET A 174 -5.36 1.13 11.17
C MET A 174 -4.75 -0.09 10.48
N GLU A 175 -3.46 -0.02 10.19
CA GLU A 175 -2.77 -1.12 9.53
C GLU A 175 -2.38 -2.21 10.53
N LEU A 176 -2.64 -3.46 10.12
CA LEU A 176 -2.18 -4.68 10.77
C LEU A 176 -0.76 -5.01 10.28
N LEU A 177 0.24 -4.93 11.16
CA LEU A 177 1.63 -5.18 10.84
C LEU A 177 2.21 -6.36 11.62
N ASN A 178 3.20 -7.07 11.07
CA ASN A 178 3.85 -8.15 11.80
C ASN A 178 4.91 -7.62 12.78
N SER A 179 4.83 -8.06 14.03
CA SER A 179 5.84 -7.79 15.07
C SER A 179 6.96 -8.84 15.10
N LYS A 180 6.80 -9.99 14.43
CA LYS A 180 7.77 -11.08 14.41
C LYS A 180 9.04 -10.76 13.61
N VAL A 181 8.90 -10.05 12.48
CA VAL A 181 10.01 -9.85 11.52
C VAL A 181 10.30 -8.37 11.25
N ASN A 182 9.29 -7.60 10.79
CA ASN A 182 9.51 -6.27 10.21
C ASN A 182 9.34 -5.12 11.21
N HIS A 183 8.32 -5.17 12.08
CA HIS A 183 7.92 -4.06 12.96
C HIS A 183 7.92 -4.55 14.41
N LYS A 184 9.10 -4.92 14.93
CA LYS A 184 9.22 -5.42 16.31
C LYS A 184 8.47 -4.53 17.29
N ASP A 185 7.72 -5.18 18.20
CA ASP A 185 6.98 -4.52 19.26
C ASP A 185 5.73 -3.73 18.80
N TYR A 186 5.38 -3.73 17.52
CA TYR A 186 4.14 -3.08 17.04
C TYR A 186 2.91 -3.71 17.70
N GLN A 187 1.91 -2.89 18.08
CA GLN A 187 0.82 -3.36 18.93
C GLN A 187 -0.37 -3.94 18.17
N CYS A 188 -0.76 -3.36 17.04
CA CYS A 188 -1.85 -3.89 16.20
C CYS A 188 -1.33 -4.98 15.27
N ASP A 189 -0.87 -6.10 15.83
CA ASP A 189 -0.16 -7.18 15.11
C ASP A 189 -0.98 -8.48 14.94
N TYR A 190 -2.23 -8.50 15.44
CA TYR A 190 -3.19 -9.59 15.26
C TYR A 190 -4.57 -9.05 14.90
N SER A 191 -5.26 -9.74 13.97
CA SER A 191 -6.63 -9.40 13.56
C SER A 191 -7.58 -9.30 14.73
N LYS A 192 -7.48 -10.21 15.70
CA LYS A 192 -8.34 -10.22 16.91
C LYS A 192 -8.23 -8.90 17.69
N TRP A 193 -7.02 -8.37 17.85
CA TRP A 193 -6.80 -7.12 18.55
C TRP A 193 -7.38 -5.92 17.77
N GLY A 194 -7.13 -5.87 16.46
CA GLY A 194 -7.67 -4.82 15.59
C GLY A 194 -9.20 -4.82 15.55
N VAL A 195 -9.85 -6.01 15.46
CA VAL A 195 -11.31 -6.17 15.52
C VAL A 195 -11.86 -5.68 16.85
N ALA A 196 -11.24 -6.06 17.97
CA ALA A 196 -11.64 -5.57 19.29
C ALA A 196 -11.56 -4.04 19.39
N LEU A 197 -10.54 -3.43 18.78
CA LEU A 197 -10.42 -1.98 18.70
C LEU A 197 -11.55 -1.36 17.86
N CYS A 198 -11.88 -1.93 16.70
CA CYS A 198 -13.03 -1.47 15.89
C CYS A 198 -14.34 -1.49 16.70
N GLN A 199 -14.59 -2.58 17.42
CA GLN A 199 -15.76 -2.71 18.29
C GLN A 199 -15.76 -1.69 19.45
N ARG A 200 -14.59 -1.44 20.06
CA ARG A 200 -14.43 -0.45 21.15
C ARG A 200 -14.65 0.98 20.69
N VAL A 201 -14.22 1.32 19.46
CA VAL A 201 -14.44 2.64 18.85
C VAL A 201 -15.91 2.81 18.42
N GLY A 202 -16.51 1.79 17.83
CA GLY A 202 -17.93 1.75 17.47
C GLY A 202 -18.31 2.64 16.30
N SER A 203 -17.38 3.05 15.43
CA SER A 203 -17.64 3.88 14.25
C SER A 203 -17.45 3.09 12.97
N GLU A 204 -18.41 3.22 12.02
CA GLU A 204 -18.28 2.67 10.68
C GLU A 204 -17.19 3.34 9.83
N ARG A 205 -16.63 4.45 10.31
CA ARG A 205 -15.52 5.17 9.68
C ARG A 205 -14.16 4.88 10.31
N PHE A 206 -14.10 3.89 11.21
CA PHE A 206 -12.84 3.31 11.64
C PHE A 206 -12.82 1.83 11.29
N LYS A 207 -11.87 1.43 10.46
CA LYS A 207 -11.69 0.07 9.97
C LYS A 207 -10.20 -0.30 10.02
N LEU A 208 -9.89 -1.50 9.54
CA LEU A 208 -8.54 -2.01 9.44
C LEU A 208 -8.08 -2.02 7.98
N LEU A 209 -6.80 -1.81 7.77
CA LEU A 209 -6.07 -2.22 6.59
C LEU A 209 -5.51 -3.61 6.90
N TYR A 210 -5.95 -4.62 6.15
CA TYR A 210 -5.50 -6.00 6.28
C TYR A 210 -4.34 -6.24 5.30
N ASP A 211 -3.10 -6.18 5.79
CA ASP A 211 -1.94 -6.54 5.01
C ASP A 211 -1.74 -8.05 5.05
N ILE A 212 -1.97 -8.70 3.92
CA ILE A 212 -1.93 -10.15 3.75
C ILE A 212 -0.52 -10.69 4.04
N TYR A 213 0.54 -9.98 3.62
CA TYR A 213 1.92 -10.35 3.91
C TYR A 213 2.18 -10.37 5.42
N HIS A 214 1.77 -9.32 6.12
CA HIS A 214 1.98 -9.22 7.56
C HIS A 214 1.17 -10.26 8.33
N MET A 215 -0.08 -10.47 7.95
CA MET A 215 -0.95 -11.40 8.66
C MET A 215 -0.63 -12.87 8.37
N GLN A 216 -0.09 -13.21 7.20
CA GLN A 216 0.47 -14.55 6.97
C GLN A 216 1.59 -14.87 7.97
N ILE A 217 2.49 -13.94 8.21
CA ILE A 217 3.61 -14.11 9.16
C ILE A 217 3.10 -14.24 10.61
N MET A 218 2.07 -13.48 10.97
CA MET A 218 1.57 -13.45 12.34
C MET A 218 0.64 -14.60 12.68
N GLU A 219 -0.38 -14.84 11.87
CA GLU A 219 -1.50 -15.72 12.22
C GLU A 219 -1.84 -16.77 11.15
N GLY A 220 -1.48 -16.56 9.87
CA GLY A 220 -1.86 -17.48 8.79
C GLY A 220 -3.36 -17.54 8.56
N ASP A 221 -3.87 -18.65 7.99
CA ASP A 221 -5.30 -18.92 7.74
C ASP A 221 -6.07 -17.73 7.14
N ILE A 222 -5.43 -17.07 6.16
CA ILE A 222 -5.84 -15.78 5.58
C ILE A 222 -7.29 -15.78 5.09
N CYS A 223 -7.69 -16.81 4.34
CA CYS A 223 -9.03 -16.87 3.76
C CYS A 223 -10.13 -17.00 4.84
N ALA A 224 -9.90 -17.79 5.90
CA ALA A 224 -10.85 -17.92 7.00
C ALA A 224 -10.96 -16.62 7.80
N THR A 225 -9.82 -15.98 8.08
CA THR A 225 -9.78 -14.69 8.78
C THR A 225 -10.52 -13.60 7.99
N ILE A 226 -10.33 -13.53 6.66
CA ILE A 226 -11.05 -12.58 5.80
C ILE A 226 -12.57 -12.86 5.85
N LYS A 227 -13.00 -14.10 5.68
CA LYS A 227 -14.44 -14.45 5.73
C LYS A 227 -15.09 -14.08 7.06
N ALA A 228 -14.40 -14.32 8.17
CA ALA A 228 -14.92 -14.05 9.50
C ALA A 228 -14.99 -12.56 9.85
N ASN A 229 -14.08 -11.73 9.32
CA ASN A 229 -13.86 -10.35 9.78
C ASN A 229 -13.98 -9.29 8.70
N HIS A 230 -14.40 -9.63 7.46
CA HIS A 230 -14.41 -8.71 6.31
C HIS A 230 -15.13 -7.39 6.58
N GLN A 231 -16.15 -7.37 7.44
CA GLN A 231 -16.88 -6.14 7.81
C GLN A 231 -16.02 -5.10 8.52
N TYR A 232 -14.85 -5.50 9.06
CA TYR A 232 -13.86 -4.62 9.71
C TYR A 232 -12.74 -4.21 8.78
N PHE A 233 -12.63 -4.77 7.56
CA PHE A 233 -11.55 -4.51 6.62
C PHE A 233 -12.00 -3.54 5.51
N ALA A 234 -11.37 -2.38 5.42
CA ALA A 234 -11.66 -1.38 4.39
C ALA A 234 -10.62 -1.35 3.26
N HIS A 235 -9.49 -2.03 3.44
CA HIS A 235 -8.38 -2.04 2.50
C HIS A 235 -7.51 -3.29 2.66
N TYR A 236 -6.86 -3.71 1.57
CA TYR A 236 -5.96 -4.86 1.58
C TYR A 236 -4.62 -4.51 0.93
N HIS A 237 -3.52 -4.98 1.54
CA HIS A 237 -2.19 -4.99 0.93
C HIS A 237 -1.73 -6.40 0.61
N THR A 238 -0.88 -6.53 -0.42
CA THR A 238 -0.29 -7.79 -0.87
C THR A 238 1.22 -7.77 -0.75
N GLY A 239 1.85 -8.94 -0.59
CA GLY A 239 3.29 -9.11 -0.63
C GLY A 239 3.66 -10.58 -0.55
N GLY A 240 4.71 -11.02 -1.24
CA GLY A 240 5.16 -12.41 -1.23
C GLY A 240 5.77 -12.83 0.10
N VAL A 241 5.37 -13.97 0.64
CA VAL A 241 5.93 -14.55 1.87
C VAL A 241 6.74 -15.78 1.51
N PRO A 242 8.00 -15.85 1.97
CA PRO A 242 8.76 -14.87 2.76
C PRO A 242 9.30 -13.70 1.93
N GLY A 243 9.71 -12.60 2.59
CA GLY A 243 10.58 -11.56 2.05
C GLY A 243 9.91 -10.35 1.44
N ARG A 244 8.56 -10.31 1.35
CA ARG A 244 7.77 -9.17 0.83
C ARG A 244 8.10 -8.80 -0.62
N ASN A 245 8.44 -9.81 -1.45
CA ASN A 245 8.74 -9.62 -2.87
C ASN A 245 7.55 -9.97 -3.76
N GLU A 246 7.83 -10.27 -5.05
CA GLU A 246 6.80 -10.67 -6.02
C GLU A 246 5.84 -11.72 -5.47
N ILE A 247 4.58 -11.70 -5.94
CA ILE A 247 3.50 -12.59 -5.45
C ILE A 247 3.21 -13.77 -6.38
N ASP A 248 4.19 -14.14 -7.19
CA ASP A 248 4.09 -15.29 -8.10
C ASP A 248 4.32 -16.65 -7.39
N ASP A 249 4.73 -17.67 -8.14
CA ASP A 249 4.96 -19.03 -7.65
C ASP A 249 6.25 -19.22 -6.82
N THR A 250 7.02 -18.15 -6.60
CA THR A 250 8.24 -18.16 -5.77
C THR A 250 7.98 -17.90 -4.29
N GLN A 251 6.71 -17.82 -3.86
CA GLN A 251 6.26 -17.53 -2.49
C GLN A 251 5.09 -18.47 -2.08
N GLU A 252 4.70 -18.47 -0.81
CA GLU A 252 3.84 -19.51 -0.24
C GLU A 252 2.33 -19.25 -0.33
N LEU A 253 1.86 -18.01 -0.66
CA LEU A 253 0.46 -17.64 -0.65
C LEU A 253 -0.23 -17.92 -2.00
N ASN A 254 -1.45 -18.44 -1.97
CA ASN A 254 -2.29 -18.56 -3.16
C ASN A 254 -3.13 -17.29 -3.35
N TYR A 255 -2.54 -16.27 -3.98
CA TYR A 255 -3.21 -14.98 -4.19
C TYR A 255 -4.48 -15.06 -5.03
N ALA A 256 -4.57 -15.95 -6.02
CA ALA A 256 -5.80 -16.13 -6.79
C ALA A 256 -6.97 -16.60 -5.92
N LEU A 257 -6.73 -17.51 -4.96
CA LEU A 257 -7.75 -17.95 -4.00
C LEU A 257 -8.11 -16.82 -3.02
N ILE A 258 -7.11 -16.11 -2.49
CA ILE A 258 -7.32 -15.00 -1.56
C ILE A 258 -8.18 -13.90 -2.22
N MET A 259 -7.87 -13.50 -3.46
CA MET A 259 -8.65 -12.51 -4.19
C MET A 259 -10.09 -12.96 -4.45
N LYS A 260 -10.32 -14.23 -4.82
CA LYS A 260 -11.68 -14.79 -4.93
C LYS A 260 -12.42 -14.69 -3.60
N THR A 261 -11.76 -15.02 -2.49
CA THR A 261 -12.34 -14.89 -1.14
C THR A 261 -12.73 -13.43 -0.85
N ILE A 262 -11.87 -12.47 -1.17
CA ILE A 262 -12.18 -11.03 -0.98
C ILE A 262 -13.41 -10.64 -1.84
N VAL A 263 -13.47 -11.04 -3.10
CA VAL A 263 -14.60 -10.76 -3.99
C VAL A 263 -15.91 -11.37 -3.46
N GLU A 264 -15.87 -12.60 -2.93
CA GLU A 264 -17.04 -13.30 -2.37
C GLU A 264 -17.61 -12.58 -1.15
N THR A 265 -16.82 -11.79 -0.40
CA THR A 265 -17.34 -10.98 0.72
C THR A 265 -18.17 -9.77 0.27
N GLY A 266 -18.19 -9.47 -1.04
CA GLY A 266 -18.83 -8.27 -1.58
C GLY A 266 -17.99 -7.01 -1.48
N PHE A 267 -16.70 -7.12 -1.13
CA PHE A 267 -15.77 -6.01 -0.97
C PHE A 267 -15.72 -5.10 -2.22
N LYS A 268 -15.75 -3.78 -2.02
CA LYS A 268 -15.74 -2.76 -3.08
C LYS A 268 -14.60 -1.74 -2.93
N GLY A 269 -13.76 -1.89 -1.91
CA GLY A 269 -12.58 -1.07 -1.70
C GLY A 269 -11.43 -1.44 -2.65
N PHE A 270 -10.23 -1.08 -2.29
CA PHE A 270 -9.03 -1.32 -3.10
C PHE A 270 -8.17 -2.43 -2.51
N VAL A 271 -7.48 -3.15 -3.40
CA VAL A 271 -6.38 -4.06 -3.07
C VAL A 271 -5.11 -3.49 -3.69
N ALA A 272 -4.13 -3.17 -2.85
CA ALA A 272 -2.89 -2.56 -3.30
C ALA A 272 -1.72 -3.56 -3.33
N GLN A 273 -0.94 -3.48 -4.38
CA GLN A 273 0.33 -4.19 -4.48
C GLN A 273 1.36 -3.48 -3.60
N GLU A 274 1.85 -4.16 -2.57
CA GLU A 274 2.85 -3.64 -1.63
C GLU A 274 4.06 -4.56 -1.50
N PHE A 275 4.34 -5.34 -2.50
CA PHE A 275 5.58 -6.09 -2.58
C PHE A 275 6.75 -5.23 -3.08
N ILE A 276 7.96 -5.58 -2.67
CA ILE A 276 9.21 -4.93 -3.10
C ILE A 276 9.78 -5.72 -4.27
N PRO A 277 9.73 -5.18 -5.52
CA PRO A 277 10.24 -5.91 -6.68
C PRO A 277 11.73 -6.22 -6.56
N LYS A 278 12.08 -7.49 -6.81
CA LYS A 278 13.47 -7.95 -6.92
C LYS A 278 13.97 -8.03 -8.35
N ARG A 279 13.05 -8.17 -9.31
CA ARG A 279 13.42 -8.32 -10.72
C ARG A 279 13.96 -7.02 -11.31
N PRO A 280 14.77 -7.10 -12.38
CA PRO A 280 15.33 -5.92 -13.05
C PRO A 280 14.28 -4.95 -13.57
N ASP A 281 13.11 -5.44 -14.01
CA ASP A 281 11.97 -4.63 -14.44
C ASP A 281 10.86 -4.63 -13.37
N PRO A 282 10.80 -3.61 -12.50
CA PRO A 282 9.81 -3.53 -11.44
C PRO A 282 8.38 -3.31 -11.96
N LEU A 283 8.20 -2.69 -13.14
CA LEU A 283 6.88 -2.47 -13.73
C LEU A 283 6.32 -3.75 -14.34
N ALA A 284 7.16 -4.60 -14.90
CA ALA A 284 6.76 -5.94 -15.33
C ALA A 284 6.33 -6.81 -14.13
N SER A 285 7.05 -6.73 -13.00
CA SER A 285 6.64 -7.37 -11.74
C SER A 285 5.27 -6.86 -11.26
N LEU A 286 5.05 -5.53 -11.31
CA LEU A 286 3.77 -4.93 -10.94
C LEU A 286 2.63 -5.43 -11.83
N LYS A 287 2.83 -5.41 -13.15
CA LYS A 287 1.83 -5.90 -14.12
C LYS A 287 1.49 -7.37 -13.87
N GLN A 288 2.48 -8.23 -13.60
CA GLN A 288 2.27 -9.63 -13.24
C GLN A 288 1.46 -9.77 -11.95
N GLY A 289 1.81 -9.02 -10.89
CA GLY A 289 1.08 -9.04 -9.61
C GLY A 289 -0.38 -8.63 -9.75
N VAL A 290 -0.66 -7.58 -10.54
CA VAL A 290 -2.03 -7.17 -10.88
C VAL A 290 -2.76 -8.30 -11.61
N GLY A 291 -2.13 -8.94 -12.61
CA GLY A 291 -2.72 -10.06 -13.35
C GLY A 291 -3.05 -11.27 -12.47
N ILE A 292 -2.20 -11.60 -11.48
CA ILE A 292 -2.46 -12.68 -10.50
C ILE A 292 -3.68 -12.34 -9.63
N CYS A 293 -3.84 -11.07 -9.27
CA CYS A 293 -4.94 -10.61 -8.44
C CYS A 293 -6.24 -10.34 -9.21
N ASP A 294 -6.21 -10.31 -10.53
CA ASP A 294 -7.39 -10.06 -11.37
C ASP A 294 -8.19 -11.35 -11.61
N VAL A 295 -9.15 -11.68 -10.72
CA VAL A 295 -9.88 -12.95 -10.65
C VAL A 295 -11.32 -12.85 -11.18
#